data_fa036f7ae811f6c05baf7daa5b8ff6e6
#
_entry.id   fa036f7ae811f6c05baf7daa5b8ff6e6
#
_cell.length_a   1.000
_cell.length_b   1.000
_cell.length_c   1.000
_cell.angle_alpha   90.00
_cell.angle_beta   90.00
_cell.angle_gamma   90.00
#
_symmetry.space_group_name_H-M   'P 1'
#
loop_
_entity.id
_entity.type
_entity.pdbx_description
1 polymer ?
#
loop_
_entity_poly.entity_id
_entity_poly.type
_entity_poly.pdbx_seq_one_letter_code
_entity_poly.pdbx_strand_id
1 'polypeptide(L)'
;MEVRDATFTFEAQLHSVLNNMKAQTGVVIELLIHPDDVPVGLLSHTTATRFGVAMVELDDHEEPVPPKDGNLVANASMLCKEAGFQFYMHAWAEANNAPLTLTDDEEQVARERVRFAIGVESLSELSENKTAQRKFRELRTAYEKD
;
A
#
# COMPACT_ATOMS: atom_id res chain seq x y z
N MET A 1 28.25 -1.95 -6.60
CA MET A 1 28.16 -1.37 -5.25
C MET A 1 26.90 -1.95 -4.60
N GLU A 2 27.09 -2.86 -3.65
CA GLU A 2 25.94 -3.46 -2.97
C GLU A 2 25.29 -2.40 -2.09
N VAL A 3 23.97 -2.25 -2.22
CA VAL A 3 23.16 -1.27 -1.48
C VAL A 3 23.24 -1.48 0.04
N ARG A 4 23.72 -2.61 0.49
CA ARG A 4 23.82 -2.98 1.92
C ARG A 4 24.88 -2.21 2.70
N ASP A 5 25.96 -1.74 2.06
CA ASP A 5 27.07 -1.07 2.75
C ASP A 5 26.85 0.44 2.98
N ALA A 6 25.73 0.99 2.48
CA ALA A 6 25.41 2.42 2.58
C ALA A 6 24.05 2.69 3.24
N THR A 7 23.54 1.73 4.01
CA THR A 7 22.23 1.86 4.65
C THR A 7 22.37 2.32 6.09
N PHE A 8 21.76 3.45 6.42
CA PHE A 8 21.58 3.89 7.80
C PHE A 8 20.26 3.32 8.33
N THR A 9 20.33 2.69 9.49
CA THR A 9 19.14 2.21 10.20
C THR A 9 19.08 2.95 11.54
N PHE A 10 17.94 3.56 11.84
CA PHE A 10 17.70 4.28 13.09
C PHE A 10 16.21 4.33 13.39
N GLU A 11 15.87 4.50 14.64
CA GLU A 11 14.50 4.81 15.05
C GLU A 11 14.29 6.32 15.10
N ALA A 12 13.11 6.76 14.71
CA ALA A 12 12.79 8.17 14.71
C ALA A 12 11.30 8.41 14.99
N GLN A 13 11.01 9.47 15.72
CA GLN A 13 9.66 9.93 15.93
C GLN A 13 9.28 10.93 14.84
N LEU A 14 8.08 10.78 14.26
CA LEU A 14 7.55 11.77 13.33
C LEU A 14 7.25 13.07 14.09
N HIS A 15 7.98 14.13 13.75
CA HIS A 15 7.82 15.44 14.37
C HIS A 15 6.79 16.29 13.64
N SER A 16 6.95 16.44 12.33
CA SER A 16 6.02 17.21 11.52
C SER A 16 5.92 16.74 10.07
N VAL A 17 4.80 17.04 9.44
CA VAL A 17 4.59 16.88 8.00
C VAL A 17 4.12 18.23 7.45
N LEU A 18 4.97 18.90 6.69
CA LEU A 18 4.67 20.16 6.05
C LEU A 18 4.33 19.93 4.58
N ASN A 19 3.08 20.18 4.24
CA ASN A 19 2.60 20.06 2.86
C ASN A 19 2.62 21.43 2.17
N ASN A 20 3.61 21.64 1.32
CA ASN A 20 3.83 22.92 0.63
C ASN A 20 3.31 22.89 -0.82
N MET A 21 2.10 22.35 -1.02
CA MET A 21 1.49 22.18 -2.36
C MET A 21 1.37 23.50 -3.14
N LYS A 22 1.20 24.65 -2.46
CA LYS A 22 1.10 25.97 -3.11
C LYS A 22 2.40 26.45 -3.73
N ALA A 23 3.54 26.00 -3.20
CA ALA A 23 4.87 26.41 -3.69
C ALA A 23 5.49 25.40 -4.66
N GLN A 24 4.82 24.29 -4.98
CA GLN A 24 5.34 23.19 -5.79
C GLN A 24 6.68 22.62 -5.30
N THR A 25 7.02 22.83 -4.03
CA THR A 25 8.29 22.42 -3.42
C THR A 25 8.24 21.03 -2.79
N GLY A 26 7.07 20.38 -2.81
CA GLY A 26 6.88 19.04 -2.29
C GLY A 26 6.45 18.98 -0.81
N VAL A 27 6.49 17.79 -0.26
CA VAL A 27 6.19 17.50 1.15
C VAL A 27 7.50 17.41 1.93
N VAL A 28 7.58 18.11 3.06
CA VAL A 28 8.68 17.98 4.01
C VAL A 28 8.22 17.14 5.18
N ILE A 29 8.98 16.10 5.48
CA ILE A 29 8.79 15.23 6.64
C ILE A 29 9.96 15.49 7.59
N GLU A 30 9.66 15.86 8.83
CA GLU A 30 10.65 16.07 9.88
C GLU A 30 10.58 14.92 10.88
N LEU A 31 11.74 14.33 11.13
CA LEU A 31 11.91 13.22 12.05
C LEU A 31 12.81 13.65 13.21
N LEU A 32 12.44 13.28 14.42
CA LEU A 32 13.30 13.40 15.61
C LEU A 32 13.98 12.05 15.85
N ILE A 33 15.31 12.07 15.86
CA ILE A 33 16.14 10.91 16.16
C ILE A 33 16.78 11.17 17.53
N HIS A 34 16.76 10.16 18.40
CA HIS A 34 17.47 10.27 19.68
C HIS A 34 18.95 10.51 19.41
N PRO A 35 19.65 11.39 20.18
CA PRO A 35 21.06 11.74 19.92
C PRO A 35 21.99 10.53 19.83
N ASP A 36 21.74 9.49 20.63
CA ASP A 36 22.56 8.27 20.65
C ASP A 36 22.33 7.37 19.42
N ASP A 37 21.20 7.54 18.73
CA ASP A 37 20.83 6.72 17.57
C ASP A 37 21.16 7.39 16.23
N VAL A 38 21.68 8.64 16.27
CA VAL A 38 22.04 9.35 15.04
C VAL A 38 23.25 8.69 14.38
N PRO A 39 23.12 8.13 13.16
CA PRO A 39 24.28 7.57 12.47
C PRO A 39 25.33 8.64 12.18
N VAL A 40 26.57 8.41 12.62
CA VAL A 40 27.66 9.37 12.46
C VAL A 40 27.86 9.80 11.01
N GLY A 41 27.71 8.87 10.07
CA GLY A 41 27.81 9.15 8.64
C GLY A 41 26.70 10.05 8.11
N LEU A 42 25.51 10.06 8.72
CA LEU A 42 24.38 10.88 8.27
C LEU A 42 24.67 12.37 8.41
N LEU A 43 25.32 12.78 9.49
CA LEU A 43 25.64 14.20 9.76
C LEU A 43 26.72 14.78 8.85
N SER A 44 27.49 13.92 8.16
CA SER A 44 28.55 14.35 7.25
C SER A 44 28.06 14.67 5.83
N HIS A 45 26.80 14.39 5.53
CA HIS A 45 26.23 14.64 4.20
C HIS A 45 25.81 16.10 4.01
N THR A 46 25.90 16.56 2.77
CA THR A 46 25.46 17.91 2.39
C THR A 46 23.96 17.96 2.12
N THR A 47 23.35 19.13 2.14
CA THR A 47 21.93 19.34 1.84
C THR A 47 21.50 18.96 0.41
N ALA A 48 22.47 18.72 -0.50
CA ALA A 48 22.20 18.25 -1.87
C ALA A 48 22.19 16.73 -1.99
N THR A 49 22.54 15.99 -0.92
CA THR A 49 22.54 14.51 -0.95
C THR A 49 21.13 13.97 -0.99
N ARG A 50 20.89 12.99 -1.86
CA ARG A 50 19.61 12.31 -1.99
C ARG A 50 19.67 10.96 -1.31
N PHE A 51 18.65 10.63 -0.53
CA PHE A 51 18.48 9.34 0.12
C PHE A 51 17.21 8.66 -0.37
N GLY A 52 17.26 7.34 -0.54
CA GLY A 52 16.05 6.53 -0.57
C GLY A 52 15.68 6.18 0.88
N VAL A 53 14.46 6.48 1.28
CA VAL A 53 13.98 6.25 2.66
C VAL A 53 12.82 5.27 2.64
N ALA A 54 12.90 4.22 3.46
CA ALA A 54 11.79 3.33 3.77
C ALA A 54 11.44 3.51 5.26
N MET A 55 10.15 3.73 5.54
CA MET A 55 9.65 3.89 6.90
C MET A 55 8.67 2.78 7.22
N VAL A 56 8.77 2.24 8.43
CA VAL A 56 7.84 1.25 8.99
C VAL A 56 7.27 1.85 10.27
N GLU A 57 5.94 1.87 10.39
CA GLU A 57 5.29 2.28 11.64
C GLU A 57 5.55 1.22 12.71
N LEU A 58 5.99 1.62 13.89
CA LEU A 58 6.18 0.75 15.04
C LEU A 58 5.08 1.00 16.07
N ASP A 59 4.70 -0.05 16.78
CA ASP A 59 3.78 0.05 17.93
C ASP A 59 4.53 0.39 19.24
N ASP A 60 3.80 0.45 20.35
CA ASP A 60 4.36 0.75 21.67
C ASP A 60 5.33 -0.33 22.20
N HIS A 61 5.44 -1.46 21.49
CA HIS A 61 6.34 -2.57 21.78
C HIS A 61 7.53 -2.66 20.81
N GLU A 62 7.70 -1.61 19.97
CA GLU A 62 8.73 -1.55 18.92
C GLU A 62 8.56 -2.63 17.84
N GLU A 63 7.36 -3.20 17.71
CA GLU A 63 7.06 -4.16 16.64
C GLU A 63 6.46 -3.47 15.41
N PRO A 64 6.84 -3.92 14.20
CA PRO A 64 6.29 -3.37 12.98
C PRO A 64 4.76 -3.46 12.93
N VAL A 65 4.10 -2.31 12.87
CA VAL A 65 2.67 -2.27 12.63
C VAL A 65 2.40 -2.64 11.18
N PRO A 66 1.58 -3.66 10.91
CA PRO A 66 1.21 -3.97 9.54
C PRO A 66 0.59 -2.71 8.90
N PRO A 67 0.94 -2.40 7.64
CA PRO A 67 0.45 -1.20 6.98
C PRO A 67 -1.07 -1.15 7.10
N LYS A 68 -1.58 -0.04 7.63
CA LYS A 68 -3.02 0.23 7.63
C LYS A 68 -3.45 0.25 6.18
N ASP A 69 -4.25 -0.71 5.77
CA ASP A 69 -4.69 -0.88 4.37
C ASP A 69 -5.48 0.31 3.82
N GLY A 70 -5.52 1.42 4.52
CA GLY A 70 -6.27 2.59 4.15
C GLY A 70 -7.78 2.28 3.97
N ASN A 71 -8.41 2.97 3.06
CA ASN A 71 -9.80 2.69 2.67
C ASN A 71 -9.82 1.52 1.68
N LEU A 72 -10.08 0.30 2.18
CA LEU A 72 -10.14 -0.92 1.34
C LEU A 72 -11.18 -0.82 0.22
N VAL A 73 -12.26 -0.09 0.43
CA VAL A 73 -13.27 0.17 -0.61
C VAL A 73 -12.67 0.98 -1.77
N ALA A 74 -11.93 2.04 -1.43
CA ALA A 74 -11.24 2.86 -2.43
C ALA A 74 -10.15 2.05 -3.14
N ASN A 75 -9.38 1.26 -2.41
CA ASN A 75 -8.32 0.41 -2.97
C ASN A 75 -8.91 -0.62 -3.95
N ALA A 76 -9.99 -1.31 -3.58
CA ALA A 76 -10.67 -2.24 -4.45
C ALA A 76 -11.21 -1.55 -5.71
N SER A 77 -11.79 -0.36 -5.56
CA SER A 77 -12.29 0.43 -6.69
C SER A 77 -11.19 0.89 -7.63
N MET A 78 -10.02 1.25 -7.11
CA MET A 78 -8.85 1.64 -7.92
C MET A 78 -8.29 0.43 -8.68
N LEU A 79 -8.10 -0.70 -8.01
CA LEU A 79 -7.60 -1.92 -8.65
C LEU A 79 -8.52 -2.37 -9.81
N CYS A 80 -9.84 -2.29 -9.64
CA CYS A 80 -10.77 -2.64 -10.71
C CYS A 80 -10.64 -1.77 -11.97
N LYS A 81 -10.00 -0.60 -11.89
CA LYS A 81 -9.69 0.26 -13.04
C LYS A 81 -8.38 -0.08 -13.74
N GLU A 82 -7.51 -0.83 -13.09
CA GLU A 82 -6.21 -1.21 -13.63
C GLU A 82 -6.36 -2.36 -14.64
N ALA A 83 -5.88 -2.18 -15.86
CA ALA A 83 -5.96 -3.19 -16.91
C ALA A 83 -5.29 -4.52 -16.53
N GLY A 84 -4.16 -4.46 -15.81
CA GLY A 84 -3.47 -5.66 -15.31
C GLY A 84 -4.33 -6.45 -14.32
N PHE A 85 -5.01 -5.77 -13.40
CA PHE A 85 -5.90 -6.41 -12.45
C PHE A 85 -7.17 -6.96 -13.13
N GLN A 86 -7.72 -6.26 -14.10
CA GLN A 86 -8.84 -6.74 -14.90
C GLN A 86 -8.49 -8.06 -15.59
N PHE A 87 -7.32 -8.12 -16.23
CA PHE A 87 -6.82 -9.34 -16.86
C PHE A 87 -6.62 -10.47 -15.84
N TYR A 88 -5.98 -10.19 -14.71
CA TYR A 88 -5.84 -11.14 -13.61
C TYR A 88 -7.20 -11.69 -13.15
N MET A 89 -8.20 -10.84 -12.98
CA MET A 89 -9.55 -11.25 -12.56
C MET A 89 -10.28 -12.08 -13.62
N HIS A 90 -9.94 -11.94 -14.92
CA HIS A 90 -10.43 -12.85 -15.95
C HIS A 90 -9.90 -14.27 -15.74
N ALA A 91 -8.58 -14.43 -15.62
CA ALA A 91 -7.95 -15.73 -15.37
C ALA A 91 -8.43 -16.34 -14.05
N TRP A 92 -8.54 -15.53 -13.00
CA TRP A 92 -9.06 -15.97 -11.71
C TRP A 92 -10.49 -16.50 -11.81
N ALA A 93 -11.37 -15.81 -12.54
CA ALA A 93 -12.75 -16.20 -12.71
C ALA A 93 -12.91 -17.52 -13.46
N GLU A 94 -12.10 -17.76 -14.48
CA GLU A 94 -12.06 -19.04 -15.20
C GLU A 94 -11.63 -20.18 -14.28
N ALA A 95 -10.55 -19.97 -13.49
CA ALA A 95 -10.04 -20.96 -12.56
C ALA A 95 -11.02 -21.29 -11.41
N ASN A 96 -11.89 -20.36 -11.03
CA ASN A 96 -12.83 -20.50 -9.91
C ASN A 96 -14.29 -20.69 -10.35
N ASN A 97 -14.56 -20.90 -11.64
CA ASN A 97 -15.90 -21.06 -12.20
C ASN A 97 -16.87 -19.91 -11.79
N ALA A 98 -16.35 -18.69 -11.78
CA ALA A 98 -17.16 -17.51 -11.44
C ALA A 98 -18.25 -17.29 -12.51
N PRO A 99 -19.41 -16.73 -12.13
CA PRO A 99 -20.49 -16.43 -13.07
C PRO A 99 -20.02 -15.51 -14.20
N LEU A 100 -20.56 -15.70 -15.39
CA LEU A 100 -20.32 -14.80 -16.51
C LEU A 100 -21.01 -13.46 -16.26
N THR A 101 -20.29 -12.38 -16.42
CA THR A 101 -20.80 -11.03 -16.38
C THR A 101 -21.17 -10.60 -17.79
N LEU A 102 -22.40 -10.12 -17.99
CA LEU A 102 -22.96 -9.74 -19.29
C LEU A 102 -22.81 -8.23 -19.55
N THR A 103 -21.60 -7.71 -19.43
CA THR A 103 -21.30 -6.31 -19.75
C THR A 103 -19.96 -6.22 -20.47
N ASP A 104 -19.83 -5.22 -21.34
CA ASP A 104 -18.59 -4.91 -22.07
C ASP A 104 -17.68 -3.94 -21.26
N ASP A 105 -18.13 -3.50 -20.08
CA ASP A 105 -17.36 -2.64 -19.18
C ASP A 105 -16.43 -3.48 -18.30
N GLU A 106 -15.16 -3.49 -18.64
CA GLU A 106 -14.12 -4.26 -17.95
C GLU A 106 -13.96 -3.87 -16.46
N GLU A 107 -14.16 -2.59 -16.12
CA GLU A 107 -14.16 -2.16 -14.71
C GLU A 107 -15.33 -2.81 -13.96
N GLN A 108 -16.52 -2.81 -14.56
CA GLN A 108 -17.69 -3.42 -13.94
C GLN A 108 -17.53 -4.94 -13.82
N VAL A 109 -17.00 -5.58 -14.85
CA VAL A 109 -16.66 -7.02 -14.82
C VAL A 109 -15.71 -7.34 -13.68
N ALA A 110 -14.63 -6.58 -13.53
CA ALA A 110 -13.67 -6.76 -12.44
C ALA A 110 -14.34 -6.56 -11.06
N ARG A 111 -15.19 -5.55 -10.90
CA ARG A 111 -15.95 -5.30 -9.66
C ARG A 111 -16.83 -6.47 -9.27
N GLU A 112 -17.57 -7.05 -10.22
CA GLU A 112 -18.44 -8.20 -9.97
C GLU A 112 -17.65 -9.44 -9.57
N ARG A 113 -16.53 -9.69 -10.23
CA ARG A 113 -15.63 -10.79 -9.89
C ARG A 113 -14.99 -10.64 -8.53
N VAL A 114 -14.55 -9.43 -8.16
CA VAL A 114 -14.05 -9.14 -6.80
C VAL A 114 -15.14 -9.41 -5.78
N ARG A 115 -16.37 -8.89 -5.98
CA ARG A 115 -17.50 -9.16 -5.07
C ARG A 115 -17.75 -10.65 -4.90
N PHE A 116 -17.74 -11.40 -6.00
CA PHE A 116 -17.89 -12.85 -5.96
C PHE A 116 -16.74 -13.52 -5.18
N ALA A 117 -15.49 -13.14 -5.45
CA ALA A 117 -14.31 -13.70 -4.80
C ALA A 117 -14.32 -13.50 -3.28
N ILE A 118 -14.70 -12.31 -2.82
CA ILE A 118 -14.73 -11.97 -1.40
C ILE A 118 -16.05 -12.31 -0.70
N GLY A 119 -17.10 -12.63 -1.48
CA GLY A 119 -18.39 -13.08 -0.97
C GLY A 119 -19.26 -11.95 -0.41
N VAL A 120 -19.35 -10.82 -1.13
CA VAL A 120 -20.17 -9.66 -0.77
C VAL A 120 -21.05 -9.22 -1.93
N GLU A 121 -22.15 -8.53 -1.63
CA GLU A 121 -23.03 -7.94 -2.62
C GLU A 121 -22.54 -6.55 -3.08
N SER A 122 -21.83 -5.85 -2.20
CA SER A 122 -21.27 -4.52 -2.48
C SER A 122 -19.83 -4.38 -1.95
N LEU A 123 -18.97 -3.69 -2.71
CA LEU A 123 -17.62 -3.35 -2.23
C LEU A 123 -17.63 -2.45 -0.99
N SER A 124 -18.71 -1.72 -0.72
CA SER A 124 -18.85 -0.91 0.50
C SER A 124 -18.79 -1.74 1.78
N GLU A 125 -19.16 -3.03 1.70
CA GLU A 125 -19.06 -3.95 2.85
C GLU A 125 -17.63 -4.17 3.32
N LEU A 126 -16.62 -3.89 2.48
CA LEU A 126 -15.21 -3.91 2.89
C LEU A 126 -14.90 -2.92 4.03
N SER A 127 -15.75 -1.92 4.29
CA SER A 127 -15.57 -1.00 5.42
C SER A 127 -15.77 -1.68 6.78
N GLU A 128 -16.62 -2.70 6.87
CA GLU A 128 -17.07 -3.30 8.13
C GLU A 128 -16.88 -4.82 8.20
N ASN A 129 -16.94 -5.53 7.06
CA ASN A 129 -16.90 -6.99 6.99
C ASN A 129 -15.46 -7.52 7.06
N LYS A 130 -15.00 -7.92 8.25
CA LYS A 130 -13.65 -8.45 8.47
C LYS A 130 -13.30 -9.68 7.63
N THR A 131 -14.26 -10.53 7.34
CA THR A 131 -14.05 -11.71 6.49
C THR A 131 -13.78 -11.31 5.04
N ALA A 132 -14.57 -10.37 4.51
CA ALA A 132 -14.38 -9.83 3.18
C ALA A 132 -13.05 -9.07 3.09
N GLN A 133 -12.68 -8.29 4.12
CA GLN A 133 -11.38 -7.60 4.20
C GLN A 133 -10.21 -8.58 4.10
N ARG A 134 -10.25 -9.69 4.83
CA ARG A 134 -9.21 -10.73 4.78
C ARG A 134 -9.10 -11.31 3.37
N LYS A 135 -10.21 -11.75 2.80
CA LYS A 135 -10.24 -12.33 1.45
C LYS A 135 -9.74 -11.35 0.39
N PHE A 136 -10.09 -10.06 0.52
CA PHE A 136 -9.61 -9.05 -0.41
C PHE A 136 -8.09 -8.84 -0.30
N ARG A 137 -7.52 -8.85 0.92
CA ARG A 137 -6.06 -8.80 1.11
C ARG A 137 -5.35 -10.00 0.49
N GLU A 138 -5.90 -11.20 0.67
CA GLU A 138 -5.38 -12.43 0.06
C GLU A 138 -5.41 -12.33 -1.47
N LEU A 139 -6.52 -11.87 -2.05
CA LEU A 139 -6.67 -11.67 -3.49
C LEU A 139 -5.65 -10.65 -4.04
N ARG A 140 -5.51 -9.50 -3.38
CA ARG A 140 -4.55 -8.46 -3.75
C ARG A 140 -3.12 -8.99 -3.68
N THR A 141 -2.75 -9.67 -2.60
CA THR A 141 -1.41 -10.26 -2.44
C THR A 141 -1.12 -11.32 -3.49
N ALA A 142 -2.11 -12.08 -3.92
CA ALA A 142 -1.95 -13.05 -5.00
C ALA A 142 -1.69 -12.34 -6.35
N TYR A 143 -2.43 -11.28 -6.64
CA TYR A 143 -2.20 -10.45 -7.83
C TYR A 143 -0.81 -9.80 -7.85
N GLU A 144 -0.34 -9.26 -6.71
CA GLU A 144 0.97 -8.60 -6.60
C GLU A 144 2.16 -9.56 -6.78
N LYS A 145 1.92 -10.88 -6.68
CA LYS A 145 2.95 -11.94 -6.85
C LYS A 145 2.96 -12.59 -8.23
N ASP A 146 1.93 -12.36 -9.05
CA ASP A 146 1.75 -12.93 -10.36
C ASP A 146 2.43 -12.08 -11.44
#